data_016a1997a99f30a38ac6836e1ec2d1aa
#
_entry.id   016a1997a99f30a38ac6836e1ec2d1aa
#
_cell.length_a   1.000
_cell.length_b   1.000
_cell.length_c   1.000
_cell.angle_alpha   90.00
_cell.angle_beta   90.00
_cell.angle_gamma   90.00
#
_symmetry.space_group_name_H-M   'P 1'
#
loop_
_entity.id
_entity.type
_entity.pdbx_description
1 polymer ?
#
loop_
_entity_poly.entity_id
_entity_poly.type
_entity_poly.pdbx_seq_one_letter_code
_entity_poly.pdbx_strand_id
1 'polypeptide(L)'
;MPTWVPRTAARDRKGDRTREQLFQAALAEFRRVGFEQASIGQIASRAGTSRASFYFHYPCKEAVLLDLQWRVEISIVERVRGCASLRDALAELIEALIDAEASLAPGDLLRDMLSVYIRRPAGLDLADQPFPLLMEVGRRFAAPTSRELRAGLDPEQATHLFLTSLFGLLVSPRGPLVERRDELHQLSRLFLEEPRRASRRG
;
A
#
# COMPACT_ATOMS: atom_id res chain seq x y z
N MET A 1 -5.33 23.54 9.90
CA MET A 1 -4.88 22.40 10.72
C MET A 1 -3.67 21.80 10.03
N PRO A 2 -2.56 21.49 10.71
CA PRO A 2 -1.44 20.86 10.02
C PRO A 2 -1.85 19.48 9.52
N THR A 3 -1.71 19.24 8.24
CA THR A 3 -1.95 17.96 7.58
C THR A 3 -0.97 16.94 8.15
N TRP A 4 -1.48 15.83 8.71
CA TRP A 4 -0.62 14.75 9.14
C TRP A 4 -0.03 14.05 7.91
N VAL A 5 1.29 14.01 7.80
CA VAL A 5 2.01 13.33 6.71
C VAL A 5 2.87 12.23 7.33
N PRO A 6 2.96 11.04 6.73
CA PRO A 6 3.97 10.06 7.13
C PRO A 6 5.35 10.72 7.03
N ARG A 7 6.09 10.84 8.15
CA ARG A 7 7.38 11.52 8.15
C ARG A 7 8.42 10.64 7.47
N THR A 8 8.86 11.09 6.30
CA THR A 8 10.12 10.60 5.71
C THR A 8 11.29 11.08 6.55
N ALA A 9 12.18 10.16 6.86
CA ALA A 9 13.34 10.23 7.74
C ALA A 9 14.01 11.60 7.95
N ALA A 10 14.48 11.74 9.19
CA ALA A 10 15.46 12.68 9.73
C ALA A 10 14.89 14.00 10.29
N ARG A 11 14.60 14.00 11.62
CA ARG A 11 14.92 15.15 12.48
C ARG A 11 14.55 14.96 13.95
N ASP A 12 14.85 14.01 14.62
CA ASP A 12 15.02 13.92 16.07
C ASP A 12 15.08 12.45 16.50
N ARG A 13 16.26 11.95 16.73
CA ARG A 13 16.50 10.53 17.04
C ARG A 13 15.64 10.01 18.19
N LYS A 14 15.29 10.87 19.15
CA LYS A 14 14.47 10.46 20.31
C LYS A 14 12.97 10.40 19.95
N GLY A 15 12.47 11.37 19.23
CA GLY A 15 11.08 11.40 18.74
C GLY A 15 10.78 10.28 17.75
N ASP A 16 11.73 10.00 16.85
CA ASP A 16 11.61 8.91 15.87
C ASP A 16 11.61 7.53 16.56
N ARG A 17 12.41 7.35 17.61
CA ARG A 17 12.39 6.10 18.40
C ARG A 17 11.06 5.87 19.10
N THR A 18 10.49 6.90 19.74
CA THR A 18 9.18 6.80 20.41
C THR A 18 8.08 6.53 19.40
N ARG A 19 8.09 7.19 18.24
CA ARG A 19 7.14 6.93 17.16
C ARG A 19 7.23 5.49 16.67
N GLU A 20 8.44 4.96 16.47
CA GLU A 20 8.62 3.57 16.05
C GLU A 20 8.15 2.59 17.11
N GLN A 21 8.42 2.84 18.40
CA GLN A 21 7.90 2.02 19.49
C GLN A 21 6.36 2.01 19.53
N LEU A 22 5.72 3.17 19.34
CA LEU A 22 4.27 3.29 19.24
C LEU A 22 3.72 2.56 18.03
N PHE A 23 4.38 2.67 16.87
CA PHE A 23 4.01 1.96 15.65
C PHE A 23 4.02 0.44 15.86
N GLN A 24 5.13 -0.10 16.38
CA GLN A 24 5.26 -1.54 16.63
C GLN A 24 4.26 -2.04 17.67
N ALA A 25 4.06 -1.27 18.76
CA ALA A 25 3.07 -1.58 19.78
C ALA A 25 1.63 -1.58 19.22
N ALA A 26 1.32 -0.66 18.32
CA ALA A 26 0.02 -0.59 17.67
C ALA A 26 -0.21 -1.79 16.75
N LEU A 27 0.76 -2.16 15.91
CA LEU A 27 0.64 -3.34 15.06
C LEU A 27 0.47 -4.63 15.89
N ALA A 28 1.21 -4.76 16.98
CA ALA A 28 1.05 -5.90 17.89
C ALA A 28 -0.35 -5.95 18.52
N GLU A 29 -0.91 -4.79 18.88
CA GLU A 29 -2.25 -4.72 19.44
C GLU A 29 -3.32 -4.99 18.38
N PHE A 30 -3.17 -4.46 17.15
CA PHE A 30 -4.07 -4.73 16.02
C PHE A 30 -4.12 -6.22 15.67
N ARG A 31 -2.96 -6.89 15.66
CA ARG A 31 -2.91 -8.35 15.44
C ARG A 31 -3.56 -9.15 16.58
N ARG A 32 -3.46 -8.66 17.82
CA ARG A 32 -3.96 -9.38 18.99
C ARG A 32 -5.48 -9.33 19.14
N VAL A 33 -6.11 -8.18 18.92
CA VAL A 33 -7.55 -7.94 19.18
C VAL A 33 -8.33 -7.42 17.97
N GLY A 34 -7.67 -7.23 16.83
CA GLY A 34 -8.24 -6.54 15.68
C GLY A 34 -8.16 -5.02 15.81
N PHE A 35 -8.17 -4.34 14.66
CA PHE A 35 -8.06 -2.87 14.61
C PHE A 35 -9.18 -2.17 15.39
N GLU A 36 -10.42 -2.61 15.23
CA GLU A 36 -11.58 -1.96 15.86
C GLU A 36 -11.51 -2.00 17.40
N GLN A 37 -11.09 -3.13 17.98
CA GLN A 37 -11.04 -3.32 19.43
C GLN A 37 -9.75 -2.77 20.06
N ALA A 38 -8.76 -2.42 19.25
CA ALA A 38 -7.50 -1.91 19.75
C ALA A 38 -7.67 -0.55 20.43
N SER A 39 -7.09 -0.40 21.62
CA SER A 39 -7.17 0.84 22.39
C SER A 39 -5.84 1.59 22.43
N ILE A 40 -5.90 2.91 22.28
CA ILE A 40 -4.73 3.79 22.37
C ILE A 40 -4.05 3.69 23.75
N GLY A 41 -4.84 3.43 24.81
CA GLY A 41 -4.30 3.24 26.14
C GLY A 41 -3.38 2.00 26.23
N GLN A 42 -3.81 0.88 25.65
CA GLN A 42 -3.01 -0.35 25.61
C GLN A 42 -1.76 -0.18 24.71
N ILE A 43 -1.93 0.47 23.56
CA ILE A 43 -0.81 0.77 22.65
C ILE A 43 0.25 1.60 23.37
N ALA A 44 -0.12 2.70 23.99
CA ALA A 44 0.80 3.56 24.74
C ALA A 44 1.51 2.83 25.88
N SER A 45 0.75 2.05 26.67
CA SER A 45 1.29 1.23 27.75
C SER A 45 2.33 0.22 27.23
N ARG A 46 2.04 -0.50 26.14
CA ARG A 46 2.99 -1.44 25.51
C ARG A 46 4.24 -0.75 24.98
N ALA A 47 4.10 0.46 24.48
CA ALA A 47 5.22 1.27 24.01
C ALA A 47 6.03 1.92 25.15
N GLY A 48 5.66 1.70 26.41
CA GLY A 48 6.33 2.31 27.56
C GLY A 48 6.16 3.84 27.62
N THR A 49 5.03 4.38 27.13
CA THR A 49 4.77 5.80 27.04
C THR A 49 3.34 6.17 27.46
N SER A 50 2.99 7.46 27.37
CA SER A 50 1.66 7.97 27.74
C SER A 50 0.72 8.07 26.55
N ARG A 51 -0.61 8.14 26.82
CA ARG A 51 -1.60 8.48 25.79
C ARG A 51 -1.35 9.85 25.16
N ALA A 52 -0.88 10.82 25.94
CA ALA A 52 -0.51 12.14 25.41
C ALA A 52 0.63 12.05 24.40
N SER A 53 1.63 11.20 24.67
CA SER A 53 2.72 10.92 23.73
C SER A 53 2.22 10.24 22.46
N PHE A 54 1.24 9.33 22.56
CA PHE A 54 0.62 8.75 21.36
C PHE A 54 0.01 9.84 20.48
N TYR A 55 -0.84 10.71 21.04
CA TYR A 55 -1.51 11.79 20.28
C TYR A 55 -0.54 12.84 19.73
N PHE A 56 0.63 12.97 20.32
CA PHE A 56 1.70 13.81 19.77
C PHE A 56 2.26 13.25 18.45
N HIS A 57 2.33 11.91 18.32
CA HIS A 57 2.88 11.24 17.13
C HIS A 57 1.81 10.84 16.11
N TYR A 58 0.63 10.44 16.58
CA TYR A 58 -0.48 9.95 15.77
C TYR A 58 -1.79 10.59 16.26
N PRO A 59 -2.49 11.39 15.43
CA PRO A 59 -3.73 12.06 15.83
C PRO A 59 -4.86 11.07 16.18
N CYS A 60 -4.83 9.88 15.61
CA CYS A 60 -5.78 8.79 15.84
C CYS A 60 -5.13 7.44 15.54
N LYS A 61 -5.79 6.32 15.82
CA LYS A 61 -5.25 4.98 15.52
C LYS A 61 -5.20 4.68 14.02
N GLU A 62 -6.07 5.30 13.23
CA GLU A 62 -6.09 5.23 11.77
C GLU A 62 -4.81 5.80 11.15
N ALA A 63 -4.21 6.81 11.77
CA ALA A 63 -2.94 7.38 11.30
C ALA A 63 -1.77 6.37 11.37
N VAL A 64 -1.86 5.37 12.25
CA VAL A 64 -0.90 4.26 12.28
C VAL A 64 -1.07 3.35 11.07
N LEU A 65 -2.31 3.10 10.63
CA LEU A 65 -2.58 2.33 9.41
C LEU A 65 -2.08 3.06 8.16
N LEU A 66 -2.17 4.39 8.10
CA LEU A 66 -1.58 5.19 7.01
C LEU A 66 -0.05 5.13 7.01
N ASP A 67 0.59 5.12 8.20
CA ASP A 67 2.04 4.92 8.30
C ASP A 67 2.44 3.51 7.83
N LEU A 68 1.65 2.49 8.19
CA LEU A 68 1.83 1.13 7.70
C LEU A 68 1.71 1.07 6.18
N GLN A 69 0.65 1.67 5.61
CA GLN A 69 0.45 1.70 4.17
C GLN A 69 1.61 2.35 3.44
N TRP A 70 2.06 3.50 3.91
CA TRP A 70 3.22 4.19 3.35
C TRP A 70 4.45 3.27 3.30
N ARG A 71 4.74 2.55 4.39
CA ARG A 71 5.87 1.62 4.46
C ARG A 71 5.72 0.44 3.50
N VAL A 72 4.52 -0.13 3.42
CA VAL A 72 4.20 -1.20 2.47
C VAL A 72 4.36 -0.71 1.03
N GLU A 73 3.79 0.45 0.69
CA GLU A 73 3.90 1.01 -0.66
C GLU A 73 5.34 1.32 -1.05
N ILE A 74 6.16 1.89 -0.15
CA ILE A 74 7.59 2.11 -0.41
C ILE A 74 8.31 0.80 -0.70
N SER A 75 8.07 -0.24 0.10
CA SER A 75 8.69 -1.55 -0.12
C SER A 75 8.31 -2.16 -1.47
N ILE A 76 7.04 -2.04 -1.86
CA ILE A 76 6.56 -2.50 -3.17
C ILE A 76 7.23 -1.68 -4.29
N VAL A 77 7.26 -0.35 -4.16
CA VAL A 77 7.86 0.55 -5.15
C VAL A 77 9.35 0.25 -5.36
N GLU A 78 10.10 -0.05 -4.29
CA GLU A 78 11.51 -0.43 -4.38
C GLU A 78 11.70 -1.71 -5.24
N ARG A 79 10.85 -2.71 -5.06
CA ARG A 79 10.86 -3.94 -5.87
C ARG A 79 10.52 -3.64 -7.33
N VAL A 80 9.44 -2.91 -7.57
CA VAL A 80 8.95 -2.56 -8.92
C VAL A 80 9.97 -1.72 -9.70
N ARG A 81 10.69 -0.83 -9.03
CA ARG A 81 11.74 0.01 -9.67
C ARG A 81 12.85 -0.81 -10.30
N GLY A 82 13.16 -1.98 -9.76
CA GLY A 82 14.17 -2.89 -10.31
C GLY A 82 13.77 -3.57 -11.62
N CYS A 83 12.49 -3.53 -12.02
CA CYS A 83 11.99 -4.22 -13.20
C CYS A 83 12.31 -3.47 -14.50
N ALA A 84 12.73 -4.20 -15.52
CA ALA A 84 13.13 -3.64 -16.80
C ALA A 84 11.94 -3.28 -17.71
N SER A 85 10.84 -4.04 -17.63
CA SER A 85 9.65 -3.90 -18.48
C SER A 85 8.41 -3.51 -17.68
N LEU A 86 7.37 -3.01 -18.36
CA LEU A 86 6.07 -2.76 -17.74
C LEU A 86 5.44 -4.09 -17.27
N ARG A 87 5.55 -5.13 -18.07
CA ARG A 87 5.04 -6.48 -17.75
C ARG A 87 5.64 -7.02 -16.48
N ASP A 88 6.97 -6.97 -16.36
CA ASP A 88 7.67 -7.43 -15.16
C ASP A 88 7.32 -6.58 -13.95
N ALA A 89 7.19 -5.27 -14.13
CA ALA A 89 6.81 -4.33 -13.06
C ALA A 89 5.41 -4.62 -12.50
N LEU A 90 4.42 -4.89 -13.37
CA LEU A 90 3.06 -5.24 -12.92
C LEU A 90 3.00 -6.64 -12.29
N ALA A 91 3.78 -7.59 -12.81
CA ALA A 91 3.89 -8.92 -12.22
C ALA A 91 4.52 -8.84 -10.82
N GLU A 92 5.63 -8.11 -10.68
CA GLU A 92 6.33 -7.91 -9.41
C GLU A 92 5.47 -7.17 -8.39
N LEU A 93 4.68 -6.18 -8.81
CA LEU A 93 3.72 -5.48 -7.97
C LEU A 93 2.72 -6.45 -7.34
N ILE A 94 2.18 -7.38 -8.12
CA ILE A 94 1.22 -8.39 -7.65
C ILE A 94 1.88 -9.32 -6.63
N GLU A 95 3.07 -9.83 -6.93
CA GLU A 95 3.80 -10.70 -6.00
C GLU A 95 4.16 -9.96 -4.70
N ALA A 96 4.58 -8.69 -4.80
CA ALA A 96 4.88 -7.87 -3.64
C ALA A 96 3.64 -7.60 -2.75
N LEU A 97 2.46 -7.47 -3.34
CA LEU A 97 1.20 -7.34 -2.59
C LEU A 97 0.82 -8.64 -1.86
N ILE A 98 1.01 -9.79 -2.52
CA ILE A 98 0.78 -11.10 -1.91
C ILE A 98 1.72 -11.31 -0.71
N ASP A 99 3.00 -10.98 -0.87
CA ASP A 99 3.98 -11.06 0.20
C ASP A 99 3.67 -10.09 1.34
N ALA A 100 3.21 -8.87 1.02
CA ALA A 100 2.80 -7.89 2.00
C ALA A 100 1.61 -8.39 2.84
N GLU A 101 0.56 -8.94 2.22
CA GLU A 101 -0.55 -9.54 2.94
C GLU A 101 -0.07 -10.66 3.88
N ALA A 102 0.74 -11.58 3.37
CA ALA A 102 1.29 -12.69 4.16
C ALA A 102 2.11 -12.19 5.37
N SER A 103 2.88 -11.10 5.21
CA SER A 103 3.68 -10.50 6.27
C SER A 103 2.84 -9.79 7.34
N LEU A 104 1.63 -9.36 6.98
CA LEU A 104 0.69 -8.69 7.87
C LEU A 104 -0.21 -9.68 8.63
N ALA A 105 -0.19 -10.95 8.27
CA ALA A 105 -0.92 -12.00 8.97
C ALA A 105 -0.36 -12.25 10.42
N PRO A 106 -1.15 -12.80 11.36
CA PRO A 106 -2.58 -13.05 11.23
C PRO A 106 -3.40 -11.77 11.37
N GLY A 107 -4.56 -11.74 10.73
CA GLY A 107 -5.52 -10.64 10.80
C GLY A 107 -5.76 -9.96 9.46
N ASP A 108 -6.71 -9.04 9.44
CA ASP A 108 -7.14 -8.33 8.24
C ASP A 108 -6.45 -6.95 8.09
N LEU A 109 -5.19 -6.81 8.57
CA LEU A 109 -4.50 -5.51 8.58
C LEU A 109 -4.38 -4.86 7.20
N LEU A 110 -4.21 -5.65 6.13
CA LEU A 110 -4.22 -5.12 4.77
C LEU A 110 -5.57 -4.49 4.44
N ARG A 111 -6.66 -5.17 4.76
CA ARG A 111 -8.02 -4.66 4.53
C ARG A 111 -8.34 -3.48 5.43
N ASP A 112 -7.97 -3.53 6.70
CA ASP A 112 -8.13 -2.42 7.64
C ASP A 112 -7.41 -1.17 7.14
N MET A 113 -6.16 -1.31 6.68
CA MET A 113 -5.34 -0.26 6.10
C MET A 113 -6.04 0.38 4.89
N LEU A 114 -6.52 -0.43 3.95
CA LEU A 114 -7.22 0.05 2.76
C LEU A 114 -8.58 0.70 3.11
N SER A 115 -9.25 0.24 4.17
CA SER A 115 -10.55 0.76 4.61
C SER A 115 -10.49 2.20 5.12
N VAL A 116 -9.33 2.70 5.55
CA VAL A 116 -9.13 4.08 6.02
C VAL A 116 -9.56 5.09 4.95
N TYR A 117 -9.28 4.81 3.67
CA TYR A 117 -9.69 5.68 2.56
C TYR A 117 -11.20 5.75 2.37
N ILE A 118 -11.90 4.65 2.66
CA ILE A 118 -13.36 4.58 2.56
C ILE A 118 -14.00 5.31 3.75
N ARG A 119 -13.46 5.12 4.94
CA ARG A 119 -14.01 5.66 6.20
C ARG A 119 -13.79 7.15 6.37
N ARG A 120 -12.74 7.71 5.78
CA ARG A 120 -12.33 9.12 5.88
C ARG A 120 -12.43 9.65 7.33
N PRO A 121 -11.65 9.11 8.27
CA PRO A 121 -11.77 9.48 9.67
C PRO A 121 -11.52 10.96 9.89
N ALA A 122 -12.28 11.58 10.82
CA ALA A 122 -12.13 12.99 11.16
C ALA A 122 -10.71 13.29 11.66
N GLY A 123 -10.13 14.41 11.21
CA GLY A 123 -8.78 14.84 11.60
C GLY A 123 -7.65 14.30 10.73
N LEU A 124 -7.95 13.47 9.71
CA LEU A 124 -7.00 13.07 8.68
C LEU A 124 -7.40 13.71 7.35
N ASP A 125 -6.53 14.56 6.81
CA ASP A 125 -6.65 15.01 5.43
C ASP A 125 -5.91 14.03 4.53
N LEU A 126 -6.66 13.28 3.71
CA LEU A 126 -6.10 12.29 2.80
C LEU A 126 -5.79 12.87 1.42
N ALA A 127 -6.23 14.12 1.13
CA ALA A 127 -6.02 14.75 -0.16
C ALA A 127 -4.53 15.04 -0.43
N ASP A 128 -3.79 15.39 0.61
CA ASP A 128 -2.36 15.71 0.52
C ASP A 128 -1.45 14.50 0.85
N GLN A 129 -2.01 13.30 0.99
CA GLN A 129 -1.20 12.13 1.28
C GLN A 129 -0.42 11.72 0.03
N PRO A 130 0.87 11.48 0.15
CA PRO A 130 1.64 10.91 -0.95
C PRO A 130 1.20 9.46 -1.19
N PHE A 131 1.07 9.11 -2.45
CA PHE A 131 0.75 7.75 -2.90
C PHE A 131 1.91 7.21 -3.73
N PRO A 132 2.96 6.64 -3.11
CA PRO A 132 4.14 6.16 -3.81
C PRO A 132 3.81 5.17 -4.92
N LEU A 133 2.85 4.27 -4.66
CA LEU A 133 2.43 3.26 -5.62
C LEU A 133 1.73 3.89 -6.84
N LEU A 134 0.82 4.85 -6.61
CA LEU A 134 0.16 5.60 -7.69
C LEU A 134 1.19 6.31 -8.58
N MET A 135 2.15 6.98 -7.96
CA MET A 135 3.20 7.71 -8.68
C MET A 135 4.09 6.76 -9.51
N GLU A 136 4.49 5.62 -8.93
CA GLU A 136 5.35 4.66 -9.63
C GLU A 136 4.62 3.95 -10.77
N VAL A 137 3.37 3.50 -10.57
CA VAL A 137 2.56 2.87 -11.62
C VAL A 137 2.30 3.87 -12.76
N GLY A 138 1.93 5.12 -12.43
CA GLY A 138 1.74 6.16 -13.43
C GLY A 138 3.01 6.43 -14.26
N ARG A 139 4.17 6.52 -13.59
CA ARG A 139 5.46 6.66 -14.26
C ARG A 139 5.75 5.49 -15.21
N ARG A 140 5.41 4.27 -14.80
CA ARG A 140 5.61 3.06 -15.63
C ARG A 140 4.70 3.05 -16.85
N PHE A 141 3.44 3.42 -16.72
CA PHE A 141 2.51 3.48 -17.84
C PHE A 141 2.85 4.61 -18.82
N ALA A 142 3.30 5.76 -18.32
CA ALA A 142 3.70 6.91 -19.12
C ALA A 142 5.10 6.79 -19.77
N ALA A 143 5.90 5.77 -19.41
CA ALA A 143 7.25 5.64 -19.91
C ALA A 143 7.27 5.48 -21.46
N PRO A 144 8.10 6.23 -22.21
CA PRO A 144 8.15 6.16 -23.68
C PRO A 144 8.50 4.77 -24.23
N THR A 145 9.14 3.95 -23.40
CA THR A 145 9.51 2.56 -23.72
C THR A 145 8.36 1.57 -23.49
N SER A 146 7.24 2.00 -22.89
CA SER A 146 6.12 1.09 -22.62
C SER A 146 5.26 0.80 -23.83
N ARG A 147 5.92 0.30 -24.92
CA ARG A 147 5.21 -0.34 -26.05
C ARG A 147 4.38 -1.55 -25.63
N GLU A 148 4.44 -1.89 -24.34
CA GLU A 148 3.70 -2.98 -23.71
C GLU A 148 2.34 -2.55 -23.18
N LEU A 149 2.08 -1.23 -23.04
CA LEU A 149 0.74 -0.75 -22.73
C LEU A 149 -0.16 -1.01 -23.95
N ARG A 150 -1.34 -1.56 -23.68
CA ARG A 150 -2.32 -1.88 -24.73
C ARG A 150 -2.63 -0.64 -25.59
N ALA A 151 -2.60 -0.81 -26.90
CA ALA A 151 -2.87 0.27 -27.84
C ALA A 151 -4.24 0.91 -27.61
N GLY A 152 -4.29 2.23 -27.66
CA GLY A 152 -5.50 3.01 -27.45
C GLY A 152 -5.82 3.32 -25.98
N LEU A 153 -5.03 2.84 -25.02
CA LEU A 153 -5.15 3.27 -23.63
C LEU A 153 -4.29 4.52 -23.40
N ASP A 154 -4.92 5.54 -22.84
CA ASP A 154 -4.20 6.68 -22.29
C ASP A 154 -3.51 6.26 -20.97
N PRO A 155 -2.21 6.59 -20.77
CA PRO A 155 -1.45 6.15 -19.60
C PRO A 155 -2.03 6.62 -18.26
N GLU A 156 -2.58 7.83 -18.19
CA GLU A 156 -3.18 8.36 -16.94
C GLU A 156 -4.48 7.62 -16.62
N GLN A 157 -5.35 7.45 -17.62
CA GLN A 157 -6.59 6.68 -17.45
C GLN A 157 -6.29 5.23 -17.12
N ALA A 158 -5.32 4.60 -17.77
CA ALA A 158 -4.89 3.23 -17.49
C ALA A 158 -4.40 3.09 -16.05
N THR A 159 -3.63 4.06 -15.55
CA THR A 159 -3.15 4.08 -14.15
C THR A 159 -4.33 4.08 -13.17
N HIS A 160 -5.28 4.99 -13.35
CA HIS A 160 -6.45 5.08 -12.48
C HIS A 160 -7.33 3.83 -12.54
N LEU A 161 -7.62 3.33 -13.74
CA LEU A 161 -8.42 2.12 -13.91
C LEU A 161 -7.74 0.89 -13.31
N PHE A 162 -6.44 0.72 -13.55
CA PHE A 162 -5.68 -0.39 -12.99
C PHE A 162 -5.69 -0.36 -11.47
N LEU A 163 -5.31 0.76 -10.86
CA LEU A 163 -5.24 0.86 -9.40
C LEU A 163 -6.61 0.78 -8.72
N THR A 164 -7.66 1.36 -9.33
CA THR A 164 -9.03 1.23 -8.81
C THR A 164 -9.52 -0.22 -8.85
N SER A 165 -9.25 -0.92 -9.95
CA SER A 165 -9.62 -2.33 -10.09
C SER A 165 -8.83 -3.21 -9.12
N LEU A 166 -7.52 -2.96 -8.99
CA LEU A 166 -6.66 -3.63 -8.03
C LEU A 166 -7.16 -3.41 -6.60
N PHE A 167 -7.45 -2.15 -6.21
CA PHE A 167 -8.00 -1.83 -4.90
C PHE A 167 -9.31 -2.58 -4.65
N GLY A 168 -10.22 -2.61 -5.63
CA GLY A 168 -11.47 -3.38 -5.54
C GLY A 168 -11.24 -4.87 -5.29
N LEU A 169 -10.23 -5.45 -5.93
CA LEU A 169 -9.84 -6.84 -5.68
C LEU A 169 -9.26 -7.04 -4.28
N LEU A 170 -8.40 -6.12 -3.80
CA LEU A 170 -7.77 -6.21 -2.49
C LEU A 170 -8.77 -6.14 -1.33
N VAL A 171 -9.80 -5.28 -1.43
CA VAL A 171 -10.83 -5.16 -0.38
C VAL A 171 -11.92 -6.22 -0.47
N SER A 172 -11.96 -7.01 -1.55
CA SER A 172 -12.96 -8.06 -1.74
C SER A 172 -12.78 -9.20 -0.73
N PRO A 173 -13.85 -9.69 -0.07
CA PRO A 173 -13.78 -10.74 0.96
C PRO A 173 -13.67 -12.16 0.37
N ARG A 174 -12.84 -12.37 -0.65
CA ARG A 174 -12.73 -13.65 -1.40
C ARG A 174 -11.57 -14.54 -0.94
N GLY A 175 -11.09 -14.41 0.27
CA GLY A 175 -9.94 -15.15 0.77
C GLY A 175 -8.59 -14.44 0.53
N PRO A 176 -7.48 -15.07 0.92
CA PRO A 176 -6.14 -14.49 0.83
C PRO A 176 -5.69 -14.28 -0.63
N LEU A 177 -4.83 -13.29 -0.83
CA LEU A 177 -4.36 -12.90 -2.18
C LEU A 177 -3.58 -14.03 -2.87
N VAL A 178 -2.89 -14.87 -2.10
CA VAL A 178 -2.15 -16.02 -2.65
C VAL A 178 -3.05 -16.99 -3.40
N GLU A 179 -4.29 -17.20 -2.94
CA GLU A 179 -5.29 -18.05 -3.61
C GLU A 179 -5.88 -17.36 -4.85
N ARG A 180 -5.72 -16.07 -4.95
CA ARG A 180 -6.25 -15.22 -6.03
C ARG A 180 -5.17 -14.69 -6.96
N ARG A 181 -3.97 -15.25 -6.89
CA ARG A 181 -2.80 -14.86 -7.69
C ARG A 181 -3.13 -14.78 -9.17
N ASP A 182 -3.78 -15.80 -9.73
CA ASP A 182 -4.12 -15.82 -11.16
C ASP A 182 -5.11 -14.72 -11.56
N GLU A 183 -6.08 -14.41 -10.69
CA GLU A 183 -7.04 -13.32 -10.90
C GLU A 183 -6.31 -11.96 -10.94
N LEU A 184 -5.37 -11.74 -10.01
CA LEU A 184 -4.57 -10.52 -9.96
C LEU A 184 -3.67 -10.37 -11.20
N HIS A 185 -3.00 -11.44 -11.62
CA HIS A 185 -2.21 -11.43 -12.85
C HIS A 185 -3.08 -11.27 -14.11
N GLN A 186 -4.31 -11.79 -14.10
CA GLN A 186 -5.24 -11.58 -15.19
C GLN A 186 -5.63 -10.09 -15.30
N LEU A 187 -5.85 -9.41 -14.18
CA LEU A 187 -6.08 -7.96 -14.18
C LEU A 187 -4.94 -7.23 -14.89
N SER A 188 -3.67 -7.51 -14.56
CA SER A 188 -2.53 -6.84 -15.18
C SER A 188 -2.46 -7.05 -16.69
N ARG A 189 -2.81 -8.24 -17.17
CA ARG A 189 -2.83 -8.59 -18.61
C ARG A 189 -3.86 -7.77 -19.41
N LEU A 190 -4.93 -7.28 -18.78
CA LEU A 190 -5.92 -6.43 -19.44
C LEU A 190 -5.33 -5.10 -19.94
N PHE A 191 -4.27 -4.64 -19.30
CA PHE A 191 -3.58 -3.38 -19.62
C PHE A 191 -2.35 -3.55 -20.52
N LEU A 192 -1.97 -4.80 -20.80
CA LEU A 192 -0.76 -5.10 -21.58
C LEU A 192 -1.08 -5.56 -23.00
N GLU A 193 -0.23 -5.16 -23.93
CA GLU A 193 -0.21 -5.77 -25.26
C GLU A 193 0.15 -7.25 -25.19
N GLU A 194 -0.49 -8.05 -26.02
CA GLU A 194 -0.06 -9.44 -26.19
C GLU A 194 1.35 -9.50 -26.80
N PRO A 195 2.23 -10.36 -26.29
CA PRO A 195 3.53 -10.54 -26.90
C PRO A 195 3.34 -10.96 -28.36
N ARG A 196 3.90 -10.18 -29.30
CA ARG A 196 3.88 -10.55 -30.72
C ARG A 196 4.45 -11.94 -30.86
N ARG A 197 3.64 -12.89 -31.29
CA ARG A 197 4.14 -14.21 -31.67
C ARG A 197 5.20 -13.98 -32.73
N ALA A 198 6.45 -14.37 -32.44
CA ALA A 198 7.50 -14.38 -33.44
C ALA A 198 6.97 -15.21 -34.62
N SER A 199 6.70 -14.55 -35.74
CA SER A 199 6.32 -15.24 -36.96
C SER A 199 7.48 -16.17 -37.30
N ARG A 200 7.26 -17.47 -37.11
CA ARG A 200 8.16 -18.48 -37.68
C ARG A 200 8.18 -18.23 -39.16
N ARG A 201 9.22 -17.54 -39.62
CA ARG A 201 9.56 -17.59 -41.04
C ARG A 201 10.04 -19.01 -41.31
N GLY A 202 9.21 -19.76 -42.00
CA GLY A 202 9.60 -21.02 -42.64
C GLY A 202 10.56 -20.77 -43.78
#